data_3d0efaa72ff71e5181a1b4543b70c6cd
#
_entry.id   3d0efaa72ff71e5181a1b4543b70c6cd
#
_cell.length_a   1.000
_cell.length_b   1.000
_cell.length_c   1.000
_cell.angle_alpha   90.00
_cell.angle_beta   90.00
_cell.angle_gamma   90.00
#
_symmetry.space_group_name_H-M   'P 1'
#
loop_
_entity.id
_entity.type
_entity.pdbx_description
1 polymer ?
#
loop_
_entity_poly.entity_id
_entity_poly.type
_entity_poly.pdbx_seq_one_letter_code
_entity_poly.pdbx_strand_id
1 'polypeptide(L)'
;PYILCMSLVALSAGVLNTWKRFAVPAATPVLLNVSVIAAAWWLTPWFERLGIEPVYALAVGVMGGGLLQLAVQLPALARIGMLPRLALTPGRIKAAWHHDGVHRILRQMAPAVLGVSVAQLSLLINTQIGSHLQTGSVSWLTYADRLMEFPTALLGVALGVVLLPQLSAARASGDNE
;
A
#
# COMPACT_ATOMS: atom_id res chain seq x y z
N PRO A 1 -13.85 3.03 4.33
CA PRO A 1 -14.03 2.38 3.00
C PRO A 1 -12.73 2.29 2.20
N TYR A 2 -11.84 3.29 2.26
CA TYR A 2 -10.57 3.30 1.51
C TYR A 2 -9.66 2.10 1.81
N ILE A 3 -9.56 1.68 3.07
CA ILE A 3 -8.77 0.51 3.49
C ILE A 3 -9.22 -0.76 2.75
N LEU A 4 -10.52 -0.95 2.54
CA LEU A 4 -11.04 -2.07 1.77
C LEU A 4 -10.54 -2.02 0.31
N CYS A 5 -10.60 -0.85 -0.33
CA CYS A 5 -10.08 -0.68 -1.69
C CYS A 5 -8.59 -1.01 -1.75
N MET A 6 -7.80 -0.49 -0.80
CA MET A 6 -6.36 -0.74 -0.75
C MET A 6 -6.01 -2.20 -0.50
N SER A 7 -6.77 -2.90 0.35
CA SER A 7 -6.58 -4.34 0.57
C SER A 7 -6.84 -5.15 -0.70
N LEU A 8 -7.87 -4.80 -1.45
CA LEU A 8 -8.18 -5.44 -2.73
C LEU A 8 -7.13 -5.09 -3.81
N VAL A 9 -6.65 -3.84 -3.85
CA VAL A 9 -5.55 -3.41 -4.73
C VAL A 9 -4.29 -4.19 -4.42
N ALA A 10 -3.92 -4.32 -3.15
CA ALA A 10 -2.73 -5.06 -2.72
C ALA A 10 -2.82 -6.56 -3.08
N LEU A 11 -3.97 -7.19 -2.83
CA LEU A 11 -4.23 -8.57 -3.22
C LEU A 11 -4.11 -8.75 -4.74
N SER A 12 -4.75 -7.87 -5.50
CA SER A 12 -4.72 -7.88 -6.96
C SER A 12 -3.30 -7.70 -7.51
N ALA A 13 -2.53 -6.77 -6.92
CA ALA A 13 -1.15 -6.55 -7.25
C ALA A 13 -0.28 -7.78 -6.96
N GLY A 14 -0.50 -8.45 -5.82
CA GLY A 14 0.18 -9.70 -5.48
C GLY A 14 -0.05 -10.80 -6.52
N VAL A 15 -1.30 -10.99 -6.96
CA VAL A 15 -1.64 -11.95 -8.02
C VAL A 15 -0.97 -11.56 -9.33
N LEU A 16 -1.08 -10.31 -9.77
CA LEU A 16 -0.46 -9.84 -11.02
C LEU A 16 1.06 -9.99 -11.02
N ASN A 17 1.72 -9.71 -9.90
CA ASN A 17 3.17 -9.89 -9.73
C ASN A 17 3.59 -11.36 -9.83
N THR A 18 2.80 -12.28 -9.28
CA THR A 18 3.03 -13.73 -9.40
C THR A 18 2.99 -14.17 -10.87
N TRP A 19 2.13 -13.55 -11.69
CA TRP A 19 2.03 -13.79 -13.13
C TRP A 19 2.99 -12.91 -13.97
N LYS A 20 3.99 -12.28 -13.33
CA LYS A 20 4.99 -11.41 -13.97
C LYS A 20 4.37 -10.21 -14.71
N ARG A 21 3.21 -9.76 -14.31
CA ARG A 21 2.51 -8.58 -14.86
C ARG A 21 2.76 -7.36 -13.97
N PHE A 22 3.99 -6.88 -13.94
CA PHE A 22 4.42 -5.81 -13.02
C PHE A 22 3.95 -4.40 -13.41
N ALA A 23 3.70 -4.15 -14.68
CA ALA A 23 3.41 -2.81 -15.19
C ALA A 23 2.15 -2.19 -14.56
N VAL A 24 1.08 -2.96 -14.41
CA VAL A 24 -0.18 -2.49 -13.85
C VAL A 24 -0.06 -2.17 -12.36
N PRO A 25 0.47 -3.07 -11.50
CA PRO A 25 0.73 -2.72 -10.09
C PRO A 25 1.66 -1.53 -9.90
N ALA A 26 2.71 -1.40 -10.73
CA ALA A 26 3.67 -0.30 -10.65
C ALA A 26 3.03 1.07 -11.01
N ALA A 27 2.02 1.08 -11.86
CA ALA A 27 1.31 2.31 -12.25
C ALA A 27 0.26 2.75 -11.20
N THR A 28 -0.20 1.86 -10.32
CA THR A 28 -1.29 2.17 -9.38
C THR A 28 -1.01 3.33 -8.44
N PRO A 29 0.18 3.50 -7.84
CA PRO A 29 0.45 4.68 -7.00
C PRO A 29 0.34 6.00 -7.74
N VAL A 30 0.69 6.02 -9.04
CA VAL A 30 0.57 7.21 -9.89
C VAL A 30 -0.91 7.62 -10.04
N LEU A 31 -1.81 6.64 -10.21
CA LEU A 31 -3.25 6.90 -10.32
C LEU A 31 -3.82 7.56 -9.06
N LEU A 32 -3.37 7.13 -7.88
CA LEU A 32 -3.76 7.77 -6.62
C LEU A 32 -3.32 9.24 -6.59
N ASN A 33 -2.05 9.50 -6.89
CA ASN A 33 -1.51 10.85 -6.87
C ASN A 33 -2.23 11.75 -7.88
N VAL A 34 -2.46 11.27 -9.10
CA VAL A 34 -3.22 12.01 -10.13
C VAL A 34 -4.64 12.30 -9.67
N SER A 35 -5.32 11.33 -9.05
CA SER A 35 -6.67 11.50 -8.53
C SER A 35 -6.73 12.56 -7.43
N VAL A 36 -5.77 12.56 -6.50
CA VAL A 36 -5.71 13.53 -5.41
C VAL A 36 -5.40 14.93 -5.94
N ILE A 37 -4.45 15.06 -6.89
CA ILE A 37 -4.12 16.34 -7.53
C ILE A 37 -5.33 16.88 -8.32
N ALA A 38 -6.00 16.04 -9.08
CA ALA A 38 -7.19 16.42 -9.82
C ALA A 38 -8.33 16.89 -8.89
N ALA A 39 -8.53 16.17 -7.79
CA ALA A 39 -9.51 16.56 -6.77
C ALA A 39 -9.15 17.90 -6.11
N ALA A 40 -7.88 18.10 -5.77
CA ALA A 40 -7.41 19.35 -5.21
C ALA A 40 -7.64 20.52 -6.17
N TRP A 41 -7.43 20.33 -7.47
CA TRP A 41 -7.56 21.41 -8.45
C TRP A 41 -9.01 21.72 -8.82
N TRP A 42 -9.83 20.68 -9.01
CA TRP A 42 -11.19 20.87 -9.53
C TRP A 42 -12.27 20.84 -8.45
N LEU A 43 -12.16 19.96 -7.45
CA LEU A 43 -13.18 19.81 -6.43
C LEU A 43 -13.05 20.87 -5.32
N THR A 44 -11.83 21.30 -4.97
CA THR A 44 -11.63 22.29 -3.90
C THR A 44 -12.39 23.60 -4.18
N PRO A 45 -12.22 24.27 -5.35
CA PRO A 45 -12.96 25.49 -5.63
C PRO A 45 -14.48 25.31 -5.69
N TRP A 46 -14.92 24.11 -6.07
CA TRP A 46 -16.34 23.77 -6.11
C TRP A 46 -16.92 23.57 -4.73
N PHE A 47 -16.20 22.89 -3.83
CA PHE A 47 -16.60 22.69 -2.44
C PHE A 47 -16.62 24.02 -1.65
N GLU A 48 -15.66 24.91 -1.87
CA GLU A 48 -15.65 26.24 -1.29
C GLU A 48 -16.91 27.04 -1.67
N ARG A 49 -17.33 26.96 -2.94
CA ARG A 49 -18.58 27.62 -3.41
C ARG A 49 -19.83 27.04 -2.74
N LEU A 50 -19.79 25.78 -2.34
CA LEU A 50 -20.89 25.12 -1.65
C LEU A 50 -20.84 25.30 -0.12
N GLY A 51 -19.85 26.02 0.42
CA GLY A 51 -19.63 26.18 1.85
C GLY A 51 -19.14 24.90 2.55
N ILE A 52 -18.59 23.96 1.78
CA ILE A 52 -18.00 22.70 2.28
C ILE A 52 -16.50 22.90 2.47
N GLU A 53 -15.95 22.41 3.57
CA GLU A 53 -14.52 22.52 3.83
C GLU A 53 -13.67 21.86 2.72
N PRO A 54 -12.64 22.55 2.19
CA PRO A 54 -11.79 22.07 1.09
C PRO A 54 -11.13 20.72 1.34
N VAL A 55 -10.91 20.36 2.59
CA VAL A 55 -10.28 19.08 2.98
C VAL A 55 -11.07 17.85 2.51
N TYR A 56 -12.40 17.98 2.40
CA TYR A 56 -13.25 16.90 1.88
C TYR A 56 -13.01 16.60 0.40
N ALA A 57 -12.57 17.60 -0.39
CA ALA A 57 -12.18 17.37 -1.77
C ALA A 57 -11.02 16.37 -1.87
N LEU A 58 -10.02 16.49 -0.98
CA LEU A 58 -8.91 15.54 -0.93
C LEU A 58 -9.37 14.14 -0.50
N ALA A 59 -10.31 14.05 0.45
CA ALA A 59 -10.89 12.78 0.85
C ALA A 59 -11.61 12.06 -0.32
N VAL A 60 -12.36 12.82 -1.12
CA VAL A 60 -12.98 12.33 -2.36
C VAL A 60 -11.91 11.90 -3.37
N GLY A 61 -10.84 12.67 -3.52
CA GLY A 61 -9.70 12.33 -4.37
C GLY A 61 -9.04 11.00 -4.00
N VAL A 62 -8.83 10.77 -2.70
CA VAL A 62 -8.26 9.50 -2.19
C VAL A 62 -9.21 8.33 -2.45
N MET A 63 -10.50 8.51 -2.21
CA MET A 63 -11.51 7.46 -2.51
C MET A 63 -11.58 7.16 -3.99
N GLY A 64 -11.66 8.21 -4.83
CA GLY A 64 -11.65 8.08 -6.29
C GLY A 64 -10.39 7.38 -6.80
N GLY A 65 -9.23 7.74 -6.25
CA GLY A 65 -7.96 7.09 -6.56
C GLY A 65 -7.95 5.60 -6.23
N GLY A 66 -8.46 5.22 -5.05
CA GLY A 66 -8.59 3.80 -4.67
C GLY A 66 -9.50 3.01 -5.61
N LEU A 67 -10.64 3.58 -6.00
CA LEU A 67 -11.55 2.97 -6.98
C LEU A 67 -10.92 2.87 -8.37
N LEU A 68 -10.20 3.91 -8.81
CA LEU A 68 -9.50 3.94 -10.08
C LEU A 68 -8.39 2.88 -10.14
N GLN A 69 -7.64 2.70 -9.06
CA GLN A 69 -6.64 1.65 -8.95
C GLN A 69 -7.25 0.26 -9.12
N LEU A 70 -8.38 -0.01 -8.47
CA LEU A 70 -9.13 -1.27 -8.66
C LEU A 70 -9.64 -1.41 -10.09
N ALA A 71 -10.23 -0.36 -10.65
CA ALA A 71 -10.78 -0.37 -12.00
C ALA A 71 -9.73 -0.71 -13.07
N VAL A 72 -8.47 -0.32 -12.86
CA VAL A 72 -7.36 -0.64 -13.77
C VAL A 72 -6.82 -2.06 -13.53
N GLN A 73 -6.81 -2.55 -12.30
CA GLN A 73 -6.30 -3.89 -11.98
C GLN A 73 -7.29 -5.01 -12.34
N LEU A 74 -8.60 -4.80 -12.19
CA LEU A 74 -9.61 -5.83 -12.48
C LEU A 74 -9.56 -6.35 -13.93
N PRO A 75 -9.48 -5.50 -14.97
CA PRO A 75 -9.32 -5.98 -16.34
C PRO A 75 -8.02 -6.75 -16.56
N ALA A 76 -6.93 -6.34 -15.88
CA ALA A 76 -5.66 -7.07 -15.97
C ALA A 76 -5.76 -8.46 -15.36
N LEU A 77 -6.48 -8.61 -14.23
CA LEU A 77 -6.79 -9.91 -13.62
C LEU A 77 -7.71 -10.75 -14.51
N ALA A 78 -8.71 -10.12 -15.13
CA ALA A 78 -9.62 -10.81 -16.06
C ALA A 78 -8.86 -11.42 -17.25
N ARG A 79 -7.89 -10.70 -17.81
CA ARG A 79 -7.07 -11.18 -18.94
C ARG A 79 -6.21 -12.40 -18.61
N ILE A 80 -5.84 -12.61 -17.35
CA ILE A 80 -5.12 -13.80 -16.90
C ILE A 80 -6.04 -14.88 -16.32
N GLY A 81 -7.37 -14.68 -16.37
CA GLY A 81 -8.35 -15.62 -15.84
C GLY A 81 -8.42 -15.72 -14.33
N MET A 82 -7.77 -14.79 -13.62
CA MET A 82 -7.67 -14.79 -12.14
C MET A 82 -8.59 -13.76 -11.47
N LEU A 83 -9.74 -13.47 -12.09
CA LEU A 83 -10.72 -12.58 -11.48
C LEU A 83 -11.26 -13.21 -10.18
N PRO A 84 -11.12 -12.54 -9.03
CA PRO A 84 -11.62 -13.08 -7.77
C PRO A 84 -13.14 -13.21 -7.81
N ARG A 85 -13.64 -14.41 -7.63
CA ARG A 85 -15.08 -14.67 -7.47
C ARG A 85 -15.42 -14.44 -6.00
N LEU A 86 -15.90 -13.26 -5.69
CA LEU A 86 -16.36 -12.92 -4.34
C LEU A 86 -17.62 -13.73 -4.01
N ALA A 87 -17.43 -14.87 -3.40
CA ALA A 87 -18.54 -15.69 -2.92
C ALA A 87 -18.78 -15.37 -1.44
N LEU A 88 -19.61 -14.37 -1.19
CA LEU A 88 -19.96 -13.90 0.16
C LEU A 88 -20.96 -14.81 0.91
N THR A 89 -21.15 -16.03 0.45
CA THR A 89 -22.01 -16.99 1.14
C THR A 89 -21.33 -17.48 2.43
N PRO A 90 -22.01 -17.48 3.59
CA PRO A 90 -21.41 -17.85 4.88
C PRO A 90 -20.66 -19.19 4.87
N GLY A 91 -21.20 -20.18 4.16
CA GLY A 91 -20.56 -21.50 4.01
C GLY A 91 -19.22 -21.45 3.26
N ARG A 92 -19.10 -20.60 2.24
CA ARG A 92 -17.86 -20.44 1.47
C ARG A 92 -16.81 -19.65 2.24
N ILE A 93 -17.23 -18.66 3.03
CA ILE A 93 -16.33 -17.94 3.92
C ILE A 93 -15.74 -18.88 4.95
N LYS A 94 -16.57 -19.76 5.56
CA LYS A 94 -16.11 -20.75 6.52
C LYS A 94 -15.17 -21.78 5.87
N ALA A 95 -15.47 -22.24 4.68
CA ALA A 95 -14.61 -23.16 3.93
C ALA A 95 -13.28 -22.52 3.55
N ALA A 96 -13.29 -21.24 3.12
CA ALA A 96 -12.08 -20.49 2.84
C ALA A 96 -11.20 -20.31 4.10
N TRP A 97 -11.81 -20.03 5.25
CA TRP A 97 -11.08 -19.87 6.51
C TRP A 97 -10.35 -21.14 6.94
N HIS A 98 -10.92 -22.33 6.67
CA HIS A 98 -10.30 -23.63 6.98
C HIS A 98 -9.37 -24.14 5.87
N HIS A 99 -9.13 -23.35 4.83
CA HIS A 99 -8.23 -23.76 3.76
C HIS A 99 -6.77 -23.63 4.20
N ASP A 100 -5.98 -24.71 4.01
CA ASP A 100 -4.57 -24.77 4.42
C ASP A 100 -3.73 -23.60 3.89
N GLY A 101 -4.02 -23.13 2.67
CA GLY A 101 -3.38 -21.98 2.06
C GLY A 101 -3.59 -20.70 2.87
N VAL A 102 -4.78 -20.49 3.45
CA VAL A 102 -5.07 -19.30 4.27
C VAL A 102 -4.28 -19.36 5.57
N HIS A 103 -4.24 -20.51 6.24
CA HIS A 103 -3.44 -20.71 7.45
C HIS A 103 -1.95 -20.51 7.21
N ARG A 104 -1.43 -21.02 6.10
CA ARG A 104 -0.03 -20.81 5.70
C ARG A 104 0.29 -19.34 5.50
N ILE A 105 -0.57 -18.60 4.80
CA ILE A 105 -0.40 -17.15 4.58
C ILE A 105 -0.43 -16.42 5.93
N LEU A 106 -1.42 -16.66 6.77
CA LEU A 106 -1.53 -16.01 8.09
C LEU A 106 -0.30 -16.26 8.96
N ARG A 107 0.21 -17.50 8.98
CA ARG A 107 1.42 -17.84 9.73
C ARG A 107 2.66 -17.12 9.19
N GLN A 108 2.77 -16.94 7.88
CA GLN A 108 3.88 -16.22 7.26
C GLN A 108 3.75 -14.71 7.46
N MET A 109 2.52 -14.17 7.49
CA MET A 109 2.27 -12.75 7.70
C MET A 109 2.45 -12.30 9.16
N ALA A 110 2.24 -13.18 10.13
CA ALA A 110 2.28 -12.81 11.53
C ALA A 110 3.60 -12.12 11.96
N PRO A 111 4.80 -12.65 11.64
CA PRO A 111 6.05 -11.96 11.96
C PRO A 111 6.21 -10.62 11.23
N ALA A 112 5.76 -10.54 9.97
CA ALA A 112 5.82 -9.31 9.19
C ALA A 112 4.90 -8.22 9.77
N VAL A 113 3.69 -8.60 10.18
CA VAL A 113 2.75 -7.69 10.84
C VAL A 113 3.33 -7.15 12.14
N LEU A 114 3.95 -8.02 12.96
CA LEU A 114 4.61 -7.59 14.20
C LEU A 114 5.74 -6.60 13.90
N GLY A 115 6.60 -6.87 12.93
CA GLY A 115 7.69 -5.98 12.54
C GLY A 115 7.20 -4.60 12.08
N VAL A 116 6.18 -4.56 11.23
CA VAL A 116 5.58 -3.29 10.77
C VAL A 116 4.87 -2.56 11.92
N SER A 117 4.22 -3.30 12.83
CA SER A 117 3.50 -2.70 13.97
C SER A 117 4.44 -1.94 14.90
N VAL A 118 5.65 -2.43 15.14
CA VAL A 118 6.65 -1.72 15.97
C VAL A 118 7.00 -0.35 15.38
N ALA A 119 7.22 -0.28 14.06
CA ALA A 119 7.50 0.97 13.37
C ALA A 119 6.31 1.96 13.48
N GLN A 120 5.08 1.46 13.33
CA GLN A 120 3.88 2.28 13.46
C GLN A 120 3.66 2.78 14.89
N LEU A 121 3.94 1.96 15.91
CA LEU A 121 3.89 2.39 17.32
C LEU A 121 4.91 3.48 17.60
N SER A 122 6.13 3.36 17.09
CA SER A 122 7.16 4.39 17.20
C SER A 122 6.70 5.72 16.59
N LEU A 123 6.10 5.68 15.40
CA LEU A 123 5.54 6.86 14.73
C LEU A 123 4.43 7.51 15.59
N LEU A 124 3.52 6.72 16.15
CA LEU A 124 2.45 7.21 17.01
C LEU A 124 3.01 7.88 18.27
N ILE A 125 3.98 7.26 18.93
CA ILE A 125 4.64 7.83 20.13
C ILE A 125 5.32 9.13 19.78
N ASN A 126 6.10 9.19 18.70
CA ASN A 126 6.80 10.39 18.26
C ASN A 126 5.79 11.52 17.93
N THR A 127 4.71 11.20 17.26
CA THR A 127 3.65 12.17 16.94
C THR A 127 2.96 12.67 18.21
N GLN A 128 2.70 11.78 19.17
CA GLN A 128 2.09 12.15 20.44
C GLN A 128 3.01 13.07 21.25
N ILE A 129 4.30 12.76 21.34
CA ILE A 129 5.28 13.64 21.98
C ILE A 129 5.36 14.98 21.25
N GLY A 130 5.45 14.96 19.92
CA GLY A 130 5.50 16.18 19.11
C GLY A 130 4.27 17.07 19.26
N SER A 131 3.08 16.50 19.53
CA SER A 131 1.85 17.26 19.72
C SER A 131 1.82 18.09 21.01
N HIS A 132 2.64 17.73 22.01
CA HIS A 132 2.80 18.47 23.25
C HIS A 132 3.91 19.55 23.20
N LEU A 133 4.64 19.61 22.10
CA LEU A 133 5.68 20.61 21.87
C LEU A 133 5.12 21.87 21.19
N GLN A 134 5.99 22.75 20.72
CA GLN A 134 5.58 23.98 20.04
C GLN A 134 4.78 23.69 18.77
N THR A 135 3.89 24.62 18.44
CA THR A 135 3.11 24.56 17.18
C THR A 135 4.05 24.41 15.97
N GLY A 136 3.84 23.38 15.17
CA GLY A 136 4.68 23.05 14.02
C GLY A 136 5.65 21.88 14.23
N SER A 137 5.91 21.45 15.48
CA SER A 137 6.86 20.36 15.77
C SER A 137 6.53 19.05 15.06
N VAL A 138 5.26 18.69 14.98
CA VAL A 138 4.79 17.49 14.24
C VAL A 138 5.08 17.62 12.74
N SER A 139 4.89 18.82 12.19
CA SER A 139 5.18 19.06 10.76
C SER A 139 6.68 18.98 10.50
N TRP A 140 7.50 19.57 11.37
CA TRP A 140 8.96 19.50 11.24
C TRP A 140 9.46 18.07 11.34
N LEU A 141 8.94 17.27 12.27
CA LEU A 141 9.25 15.85 12.40
C LEU A 141 8.89 15.10 11.12
N THR A 142 7.70 15.35 10.58
CA THR A 142 7.24 14.72 9.33
C THR A 142 8.15 15.08 8.14
N TYR A 143 8.56 16.33 8.01
CA TYR A 143 9.50 16.73 6.95
C TYR A 143 10.89 16.11 7.15
N ALA A 144 11.39 16.03 8.38
CA ALA A 144 12.66 15.37 8.68
C ALA A 144 12.62 13.89 8.32
N ASP A 145 11.55 13.18 8.67
CA ASP A 145 11.34 11.77 8.32
C ASP A 145 11.31 11.58 6.80
N ARG A 146 10.62 12.45 6.06
CA ARG A 146 10.60 12.41 4.59
C ARG A 146 11.97 12.61 3.96
N LEU A 147 12.77 13.52 4.51
CA LEU A 147 14.14 13.74 4.04
C LEU A 147 15.06 12.54 4.34
N MET A 148 14.90 11.88 5.48
CA MET A 148 15.62 10.66 5.82
C MET A 148 15.18 9.46 4.98
N GLU A 149 13.93 9.40 4.57
CA GLU A 149 13.38 8.32 3.77
C GLU A 149 14.05 8.24 2.38
N PHE A 150 14.42 9.39 1.80
CA PHE A 150 15.02 9.45 0.47
C PHE A 150 16.39 8.73 0.38
N PRO A 151 17.41 9.04 1.20
CA PRO A 151 18.68 8.31 1.19
C PRO A 151 18.50 6.84 1.56
N THR A 152 17.64 6.55 2.54
CA THR A 152 17.36 5.17 3.00
C THR A 152 16.72 4.33 1.91
N ALA A 153 15.75 4.88 1.17
CA ALA A 153 15.12 4.20 0.05
C ALA A 153 16.11 3.97 -1.10
N LEU A 154 16.95 4.97 -1.42
CA LEU A 154 17.96 4.85 -2.47
C LEU A 154 18.96 3.73 -2.16
N LEU A 155 19.49 3.70 -0.94
CA LEU A 155 20.41 2.66 -0.49
C LEU A 155 19.71 1.29 -0.39
N GLY A 156 18.51 1.24 0.16
CA GLY A 156 17.74 0.00 0.32
C GLY A 156 17.39 -0.64 -1.03
N VAL A 157 16.98 0.15 -2.01
CA VAL A 157 16.70 -0.33 -3.37
C VAL A 157 17.98 -0.79 -4.05
N ALA A 158 19.07 -0.01 -3.98
CA ALA A 158 20.34 -0.37 -4.59
C ALA A 158 20.89 -1.69 -4.02
N LEU A 159 20.88 -1.83 -2.70
CA LEU A 159 21.33 -3.07 -2.03
C LEU A 159 20.40 -4.24 -2.32
N GLY A 160 19.08 -4.02 -2.31
CA GLY A 160 18.08 -5.05 -2.61
C GLY A 160 18.21 -5.60 -4.04
N VAL A 161 18.40 -4.72 -5.02
CA VAL A 161 18.54 -5.13 -6.42
C VAL A 161 19.86 -5.87 -6.69
N VAL A 162 20.94 -5.51 -6.00
CA VAL A 162 22.27 -6.09 -6.22
C VAL A 162 22.52 -7.31 -5.33
N LEU A 163 22.28 -7.19 -4.03
CA LEU A 163 22.65 -8.22 -3.05
C LEU A 163 21.67 -9.40 -3.02
N LEU A 164 20.36 -9.17 -3.13
CA LEU A 164 19.39 -10.25 -3.04
C LEU A 164 19.58 -11.33 -4.14
N PRO A 165 19.78 -10.99 -5.41
CA PRO A 165 20.07 -11.99 -6.44
C PRO A 165 21.40 -12.73 -6.20
N GLN A 166 22.43 -12.01 -5.74
CA GLN A 166 23.74 -12.60 -5.47
C GLN A 166 23.69 -13.58 -4.29
N LEU A 167 23.04 -13.18 -3.19
CA LEU A 167 22.84 -14.05 -2.03
C LEU A 167 21.99 -15.28 -2.37
N SER A 168 20.96 -15.10 -3.20
CA SER A 168 20.12 -16.20 -3.66
C SER A 168 20.89 -17.18 -4.53
N ALA A 169 21.76 -16.68 -5.41
CA ALA A 169 22.61 -17.48 -6.27
C ALA A 169 23.70 -18.22 -5.46
N ALA A 170 24.36 -17.54 -4.52
CA ALA A 170 25.36 -18.14 -3.63
C ALA A 170 24.75 -19.25 -2.78
N ARG A 171 23.55 -19.04 -2.25
CA ARG A 171 22.84 -20.08 -1.48
C ARG A 171 22.43 -21.27 -2.35
N ALA A 172 22.10 -21.04 -3.61
CA ALA A 172 21.76 -22.12 -4.55
C ALA A 172 22.97 -22.91 -5.02
N SER A 173 24.17 -22.30 -5.07
CA SER A 173 25.44 -22.96 -5.42
C SER A 173 26.09 -23.68 -4.23
N GLY A 174 25.56 -23.55 -3.01
CA GLY A 174 26.11 -24.19 -1.82
C GLY A 174 27.38 -23.52 -1.27
N ASP A 175 27.76 -22.37 -1.78
CA ASP A 175 28.87 -21.57 -1.27
C ASP A 175 28.44 -20.88 0.03
N ASN A 176 28.81 -21.46 1.14
CA ASN A 176 28.59 -20.95 2.49
C ASN A 176 29.88 -20.33 3.07
N GLU A 177 30.72 -19.65 2.26
CA GLU A 177 31.82 -18.87 2.77
C GLU A 177 31.46 -17.41 3.00
#